data_46867e7a1719cbf6a64fae20e5a9241c
#
_entry.id   46867e7a1719cbf6a64fae20e5a9241c
#
_cell.length_a   1.000
_cell.length_b   1.000
_cell.length_c   1.000
_cell.angle_alpha   90.00
_cell.angle_beta   90.00
_cell.angle_gamma   90.00
#
_symmetry.space_group_name_H-M   'P 1'
#
loop_
_entity.id
_entity.type
_entity.pdbx_description
1 polymer ?
#
loop_
_entity_poly.entity_id
_entity_poly.type
_entity_poly.pdbx_seq_one_letter_code
_entity_poly.pdbx_strand_id
1 'polypeptide(L)'
;MPLHRVLGLTAFLAVGCADSGITEPDLNSPSPGPDVTQPYPIDRGDDGAQTPGSYKGLRLRLTPSLEPTITPVDGVIGVVCIGMSNSNQECADWILRLSGEYASAVNPAVRVANCAVGGNAIERWIDPAFDSNLWTSCIQQKLGQAGIRLDQVLVIYHKAANMFTTGSGGAALPAYPAPGSDFDNFVANLTAFSARVKAKFPAVRAVYTSSRSYGGFAGTVGRGEPLSYEEGHALNSWLAAHPAVDGVWYGWGPYLWAPACTDGVTNRSGTCYDRADYVADGVHPAPSGQAKVSRMIHDRLRLHDWYRPN
;
A
#
# COMPACT_ATOMS: atom_id res chain seq x y z
N MET A 1 -19.23 5.91 -85.68
CA MET A 1 -17.89 6.33 -86.17
C MET A 1 -17.10 6.74 -84.93
N PRO A 2 -15.82 6.36 -84.85
CA PRO A 2 -15.43 5.59 -83.70
C PRO A 2 -14.84 6.41 -82.51
N LEU A 3 -15.07 5.83 -81.34
CA LEU A 3 -14.45 6.20 -80.05
C LEU A 3 -12.94 6.02 -80.05
N HIS A 4 -12.20 6.99 -79.59
CA HIS A 4 -10.81 6.78 -79.13
C HIS A 4 -10.77 6.76 -77.61
N ARG A 5 -10.40 5.61 -77.06
CA ARG A 5 -10.04 5.40 -75.68
C ARG A 5 -8.63 5.92 -75.42
N VAL A 6 -8.49 6.77 -74.46
CA VAL A 6 -7.19 7.12 -73.88
C VAL A 6 -7.07 6.37 -72.55
N LEU A 7 -6.13 5.42 -72.50
CA LEU A 7 -5.72 4.77 -71.21
C LEU A 7 -4.78 5.73 -70.48
N GLY A 8 -5.24 6.22 -69.34
CA GLY A 8 -4.39 6.88 -68.38
C GLY A 8 -3.80 5.86 -67.40
N LEU A 9 -2.49 5.70 -67.42
CA LEU A 9 -1.74 4.84 -66.51
C LEU A 9 -1.47 5.62 -65.25
N THR A 10 -2.19 5.30 -64.17
CA THR A 10 -1.98 5.88 -62.83
C THR A 10 -0.99 4.98 -62.09
N ALA A 11 0.22 5.45 -61.88
CA ALA A 11 1.20 4.77 -61.05
C ALA A 11 0.81 4.99 -59.55
N PHE A 12 0.47 3.93 -58.84
CA PHE A 12 0.35 3.93 -57.40
C PHE A 12 1.77 3.82 -56.79
N LEU A 13 2.21 4.88 -56.15
CA LEU A 13 3.36 4.84 -55.23
C LEU A 13 2.85 4.17 -53.93
N ALA A 14 3.27 2.96 -53.69
CA ALA A 14 3.14 2.30 -52.42
C ALA A 14 4.11 2.91 -51.42
N VAL A 15 3.60 3.76 -50.53
CA VAL A 15 4.35 4.20 -49.35
C VAL A 15 4.25 3.03 -48.38
N GLY A 16 5.35 2.30 -48.21
CA GLY A 16 5.50 1.28 -47.18
C GLY A 16 5.49 1.96 -45.82
N CYS A 17 4.40 1.77 -45.08
CA CYS A 17 4.39 1.98 -43.64
C CYS A 17 5.33 0.95 -43.02
N ALA A 18 6.47 1.41 -42.49
CA ALA A 18 7.27 0.61 -41.60
C ALA A 18 6.41 0.26 -40.37
N ASP A 19 6.10 -0.99 -40.23
CA ASP A 19 5.40 -1.56 -39.10
C ASP A 19 6.35 -1.43 -37.91
N SER A 20 6.12 -0.39 -37.07
CA SER A 20 6.76 -0.29 -35.77
C SER A 20 6.11 -1.36 -34.92
N GLY A 21 6.74 -2.52 -34.85
CA GLY A 21 6.32 -3.66 -34.04
C GLY A 21 6.26 -3.30 -32.58
N ILE A 22 5.19 -2.64 -32.18
CA ILE A 22 4.71 -2.63 -30.79
C ILE A 22 3.98 -3.98 -30.65
N THR A 23 4.72 -5.00 -30.22
CA THR A 23 4.11 -6.22 -29.74
C THR A 23 3.22 -5.85 -28.54
N GLU A 24 1.93 -6.04 -28.71
CA GLU A 24 1.00 -5.96 -27.55
C GLU A 24 1.56 -6.90 -26.47
N PRO A 25 1.59 -6.46 -25.19
CA PRO A 25 2.03 -7.33 -24.12
C PRO A 25 1.07 -8.53 -24.06
N ASP A 26 1.62 -9.72 -24.15
CA ASP A 26 0.87 -10.96 -24.00
C ASP A 26 0.26 -10.99 -22.59
N LEU A 27 -1.04 -10.75 -22.51
CA LEU A 27 -1.81 -10.72 -21.26
C LEU A 27 -1.86 -12.09 -20.56
N ASN A 28 -1.40 -13.15 -21.21
CA ASN A 28 -1.30 -14.50 -20.65
C ASN A 28 0.11 -14.87 -20.19
N SER A 29 1.10 -14.06 -20.44
CA SER A 29 2.42 -14.25 -19.83
C SER A 29 2.33 -13.92 -18.35
N PRO A 30 2.74 -14.84 -17.44
CA PRO A 30 2.88 -14.47 -16.04
C PRO A 30 3.82 -13.26 -15.97
N SER A 31 3.34 -12.19 -15.37
CA SER A 31 4.15 -10.99 -15.16
C SER A 31 5.51 -11.44 -14.62
N PRO A 32 6.64 -11.04 -15.21
CA PRO A 32 7.94 -11.39 -14.65
C PRO A 32 7.91 -10.98 -13.18
N GLY A 33 8.09 -11.97 -12.29
CA GLY A 33 8.08 -11.71 -10.86
C GLY A 33 9.06 -10.56 -10.57
N PRO A 34 8.84 -9.76 -9.52
CA PRO A 34 9.74 -8.69 -9.16
C PRO A 34 11.16 -9.28 -9.10
N ASP A 35 12.12 -8.58 -9.69
CA ASP A 35 13.54 -8.95 -9.59
C ASP A 35 13.94 -8.92 -8.11
N VAL A 36 13.95 -10.10 -7.51
CA VAL A 36 14.26 -10.28 -6.07
C VAL A 36 15.72 -9.96 -5.75
N THR A 37 16.56 -9.76 -6.75
CA THR A 37 17.96 -9.36 -6.58
C THR A 37 18.09 -7.85 -6.37
N GLN A 38 17.07 -7.07 -6.73
CA GLN A 38 17.04 -5.65 -6.51
C GLN A 38 16.38 -5.34 -5.16
N PRO A 39 16.97 -4.48 -4.34
CA PRO A 39 16.25 -3.91 -3.22
C PRO A 39 14.97 -3.27 -3.73
N TYR A 40 13.91 -3.27 -2.90
CA TYR A 40 12.61 -2.67 -3.24
C TYR A 40 12.80 -1.44 -4.12
N PRO A 41 12.21 -1.35 -5.32
CA PRO A 41 12.66 -0.44 -6.38
C PRO A 41 12.85 0.97 -5.85
N ILE A 42 13.99 1.57 -6.16
CA ILE A 42 14.26 2.95 -5.77
C ILE A 42 13.22 3.82 -6.44
N ASP A 43 12.47 4.56 -5.65
CA ASP A 43 11.51 5.51 -6.16
C ASP A 43 12.24 6.62 -6.92
N ARG A 44 11.68 7.00 -8.04
CA ARG A 44 12.12 8.15 -8.82
C ARG A 44 11.40 9.44 -8.38
N GLY A 45 10.65 9.35 -7.29
CA GLY A 45 9.86 10.45 -6.77
C GLY A 45 10.71 11.57 -6.19
N ASP A 46 10.02 12.65 -5.90
CA ASP A 46 10.55 13.87 -5.32
C ASP A 46 10.37 13.84 -3.80
N ASP A 47 11.37 14.28 -3.05
CA ASP A 47 11.28 14.49 -1.60
C ASP A 47 10.79 15.92 -1.26
N GLY A 48 10.48 16.74 -2.28
CA GLY A 48 10.15 18.15 -2.13
C GLY A 48 8.72 18.43 -1.70
N ALA A 49 8.45 19.73 -1.50
CA ALA A 49 7.12 20.26 -1.24
C ALA A 49 6.16 19.89 -2.38
N GLN A 50 4.91 19.58 -2.03
CA GLN A 50 3.92 19.12 -2.98
C GLN A 50 2.97 20.24 -3.35
N THR A 51 2.71 20.35 -4.64
CA THR A 51 1.65 21.22 -5.18
C THR A 51 0.56 20.34 -5.79
N PRO A 52 -0.71 20.58 -5.54
CA PRO A 52 -1.79 19.84 -6.19
C PRO A 52 -1.56 19.76 -7.70
N GLY A 53 -1.64 18.55 -8.26
CA GLY A 53 -1.39 18.27 -9.68
C GLY A 53 0.07 18.04 -10.08
N SER A 54 1.03 18.14 -9.13
CA SER A 54 2.45 17.90 -9.41
C SER A 54 3.07 16.76 -8.59
N TYR A 55 2.25 15.94 -7.96
CA TYR A 55 2.72 14.80 -7.15
C TYR A 55 3.39 13.74 -8.03
N LYS A 56 4.61 13.33 -7.65
CA LYS A 56 5.44 12.38 -8.42
C LYS A 56 5.75 11.09 -7.68
N GLY A 57 5.21 10.90 -6.49
CA GLY A 57 5.56 9.80 -5.60
C GLY A 57 6.76 10.15 -4.70
N LEU A 58 7.17 9.21 -3.87
CA LEU A 58 8.24 9.40 -2.89
C LEU A 58 9.49 8.61 -3.26
N ARG A 59 10.64 9.15 -2.91
CA ARG A 59 11.87 8.36 -2.79
C ARG A 59 11.90 7.68 -1.44
N LEU A 60 11.57 6.39 -1.40
CA LEU A 60 11.43 5.66 -0.15
C LEU A 60 12.78 5.50 0.57
N ARG A 61 12.78 5.71 1.88
CA ARG A 61 13.90 5.40 2.77
C ARG A 61 13.81 3.95 3.18
N LEU A 62 14.74 3.14 2.68
CA LEU A 62 14.76 1.70 2.92
C LEU A 62 15.93 1.33 3.80
N THR A 63 15.69 0.42 4.74
CA THR A 63 16.72 -0.13 5.65
C THR A 63 16.72 -1.67 5.61
N PRO A 64 16.87 -2.30 4.44
CA PRO A 64 16.72 -3.75 4.28
C PRO A 64 17.80 -4.52 5.05
N SER A 65 18.98 -3.95 5.25
CA SER A 65 20.07 -4.58 6.01
C SER A 65 19.75 -4.84 7.48
N LEU A 66 18.70 -4.18 8.01
CA LEU A 66 18.24 -4.36 9.40
C LEU A 66 17.01 -5.26 9.49
N GLU A 67 16.49 -5.70 8.37
CA GLU A 67 15.31 -6.57 8.34
C GLU A 67 15.63 -7.93 8.95
N PRO A 68 14.84 -8.40 9.94
CA PRO A 68 15.11 -9.63 10.64
C PRO A 68 14.73 -10.85 9.81
N THR A 69 15.43 -11.95 10.03
CA THR A 69 14.97 -13.27 9.60
C THR A 69 13.71 -13.66 10.38
N ILE A 70 12.67 -14.05 9.67
CA ILE A 70 11.41 -14.54 10.23
C ILE A 70 11.37 -16.06 10.06
N THR A 71 11.32 -16.79 11.18
CA THR A 71 11.19 -18.25 11.21
C THR A 71 9.88 -18.66 11.85
N PRO A 72 9.18 -19.69 11.34
CA PRO A 72 7.93 -20.16 11.93
C PRO A 72 8.09 -20.56 13.40
N VAL A 73 7.09 -20.29 14.22
CA VAL A 73 6.94 -20.83 15.57
C VAL A 73 5.88 -21.94 15.51
N ASP A 74 6.25 -23.15 15.82
CA ASP A 74 5.41 -24.35 15.68
C ASP A 74 4.70 -24.41 14.31
N GLY A 75 5.45 -24.17 13.26
CA GLY A 75 4.96 -24.22 11.89
C GLY A 75 4.06 -23.04 11.44
N VAL A 76 3.97 -21.96 12.25
CA VAL A 76 3.15 -20.79 11.91
C VAL A 76 3.96 -19.50 11.91
N ILE A 77 3.77 -18.71 10.86
CA ILE A 77 4.17 -17.31 10.77
C ILE A 77 2.89 -16.48 10.82
N GLY A 78 2.57 -15.98 12.00
CA GLY A 78 1.40 -15.13 12.19
C GLY A 78 1.65 -13.72 11.70
N VAL A 79 0.80 -13.26 10.80
CA VAL A 79 0.75 -11.88 10.32
C VAL A 79 -0.52 -11.22 10.81
N VAL A 80 -0.43 -10.02 11.33
CA VAL A 80 -1.59 -9.25 11.81
C VAL A 80 -1.76 -7.98 10.98
N CYS A 81 -2.94 -7.79 10.39
CA CYS A 81 -3.30 -6.52 9.79
C CYS A 81 -3.82 -5.55 10.86
N ILE A 82 -3.28 -4.35 10.91
CA ILE A 82 -3.72 -3.27 11.80
C ILE A 82 -4.03 -2.03 10.96
N GLY A 83 -5.11 -1.34 11.30
CA GLY A 83 -5.51 -0.08 10.66
C GLY A 83 -7.01 0.18 10.75
N MET A 84 -7.53 0.97 9.83
CA MET A 84 -8.90 1.43 9.79
C MET A 84 -9.77 0.67 8.76
N SER A 85 -10.90 1.26 8.33
CA SER A 85 -11.85 0.65 7.40
C SER A 85 -11.24 0.19 6.08
N ASN A 86 -10.41 1.02 5.46
CA ASN A 86 -9.72 0.67 4.22
C ASN A 86 -8.81 -0.54 4.43
N SER A 87 -8.00 -0.51 5.49
CA SER A 87 -7.13 -1.62 5.87
C SER A 87 -7.91 -2.91 6.14
N ASN A 88 -9.09 -2.78 6.77
CA ASN A 88 -9.96 -3.93 7.02
C ASN A 88 -10.44 -4.58 5.71
N GLN A 89 -10.93 -3.79 4.77
CA GLN A 89 -11.43 -4.26 3.49
C GLN A 89 -10.33 -4.86 2.63
N GLU A 90 -9.20 -4.18 2.54
CA GLU A 90 -8.04 -4.60 1.75
C GLU A 90 -7.38 -5.86 2.32
N CYS A 91 -7.26 -5.96 3.65
CA CYS A 91 -6.76 -7.16 4.29
C CYS A 91 -7.72 -8.35 4.14
N ALA A 92 -9.03 -8.12 4.18
CA ALA A 92 -10.01 -9.16 3.93
C ALA A 92 -9.89 -9.72 2.50
N ASP A 93 -9.74 -8.87 1.49
CA ASP A 93 -9.51 -9.28 0.11
C ASP A 93 -8.15 -10.01 -0.02
N TRP A 94 -7.11 -9.54 0.64
CA TRP A 94 -5.81 -10.22 0.64
C TRP A 94 -5.92 -11.63 1.24
N ILE A 95 -6.56 -11.80 2.41
CA ILE A 95 -6.78 -13.11 3.05
C ILE A 95 -7.56 -14.05 2.11
N LEU A 96 -8.60 -13.54 1.45
CA LEU A 96 -9.35 -14.33 0.47
C LEU A 96 -8.45 -14.85 -0.66
N ARG A 97 -7.57 -14.00 -1.18
CA ARG A 97 -6.64 -14.38 -2.25
C ARG A 97 -5.54 -15.33 -1.78
N LEU A 98 -5.11 -15.25 -0.53
CA LEU A 98 -4.17 -16.22 0.05
C LEU A 98 -4.71 -17.64 0.04
N SER A 99 -6.02 -17.85 0.17
CA SER A 99 -6.66 -19.15 0.08
C SER A 99 -7.02 -19.60 -1.35
N GLY A 100 -6.84 -18.72 -2.33
CA GLY A 100 -7.18 -18.94 -3.73
C GLY A 100 -6.03 -18.59 -4.68
N GLU A 101 -6.10 -17.38 -5.25
CA GLU A 101 -5.18 -16.92 -6.30
C GLU A 101 -3.68 -17.00 -5.91
N TYR A 102 -3.35 -16.72 -4.65
CA TYR A 102 -1.96 -16.69 -4.18
C TYR A 102 -1.53 -17.95 -3.44
N ALA A 103 -2.40 -18.96 -3.30
CA ALA A 103 -2.15 -20.12 -2.45
C ALA A 103 -0.84 -20.86 -2.75
N SER A 104 -0.50 -21.02 -4.04
CA SER A 104 0.73 -21.69 -4.47
C SER A 104 1.98 -20.81 -4.41
N ALA A 105 1.81 -19.50 -4.27
CA ALA A 105 2.89 -18.52 -4.26
C ALA A 105 3.29 -18.05 -2.84
N VAL A 106 2.65 -18.59 -1.79
CA VAL A 106 2.84 -18.18 -0.42
C VAL A 106 3.23 -19.39 0.44
N ASN A 107 4.15 -19.17 1.37
CA ASN A 107 4.57 -20.17 2.34
C ASN A 107 3.34 -20.66 3.16
N PRO A 108 3.06 -21.97 3.18
CA PRO A 108 1.90 -22.52 3.89
C PRO A 108 1.92 -22.28 5.41
N ALA A 109 3.06 -21.89 5.97
CA ALA A 109 3.17 -21.46 7.36
C ALA A 109 2.55 -20.08 7.63
N VAL A 110 2.37 -19.25 6.60
CA VAL A 110 1.81 -17.90 6.75
C VAL A 110 0.31 -17.98 7.03
N ARG A 111 -0.10 -17.34 8.10
CA ARG A 111 -1.50 -17.12 8.47
C ARG A 111 -1.73 -15.66 8.77
N VAL A 112 -2.86 -15.13 8.36
CA VAL A 112 -3.17 -13.70 8.49
C VAL A 112 -4.41 -13.49 9.34
N ALA A 113 -4.32 -12.65 10.37
CA ALA A 113 -5.44 -12.20 11.16
C ALA A 113 -5.78 -10.74 10.81
N ASN A 114 -7.03 -10.50 10.42
CA ASN A 114 -7.51 -9.14 10.15
C ASN A 114 -8.01 -8.49 11.45
N CYS A 115 -7.13 -7.72 12.08
CA CYS A 115 -7.43 -6.95 13.28
C CYS A 115 -7.80 -5.48 12.96
N ALA A 116 -7.74 -5.06 11.71
CA ALA A 116 -8.15 -3.70 11.34
C ALA A 116 -9.64 -3.46 11.59
N VAL A 117 -10.00 -2.28 12.08
CA VAL A 117 -11.37 -1.96 12.52
C VAL A 117 -11.82 -0.64 11.90
N GLY A 118 -12.98 -0.65 11.25
CA GLY A 118 -13.56 0.55 10.65
C GLY A 118 -13.71 1.70 11.64
N GLY A 119 -13.45 2.94 11.19
CA GLY A 119 -13.53 4.13 12.02
C GLY A 119 -12.40 4.31 13.05
N ASN A 120 -11.38 3.43 13.03
CA ASN A 120 -10.29 3.46 14.00
C ASN A 120 -8.94 3.69 13.30
N ALA A 121 -8.65 4.95 13.03
CA ALA A 121 -7.35 5.39 12.54
C ALA A 121 -6.28 5.31 13.64
N ILE A 122 -5.05 5.72 13.35
CA ILE A 122 -3.90 5.51 14.22
C ILE A 122 -4.10 6.08 15.63
N GLU A 123 -4.80 7.21 15.77
CA GLU A 123 -5.08 7.85 17.07
C GLU A 123 -5.89 6.94 18.01
N ARG A 124 -6.76 6.09 17.46
CA ARG A 124 -7.52 5.11 18.27
C ARG A 124 -6.64 3.93 18.71
N TRP A 125 -5.69 3.53 17.90
CA TRP A 125 -4.76 2.46 18.24
C TRP A 125 -3.75 2.86 19.32
N ILE A 126 -3.48 4.16 19.46
CA ILE A 126 -2.58 4.69 20.50
C ILE A 126 -3.33 5.10 21.79
N ASP A 127 -4.64 5.31 21.76
CA ASP A 127 -5.44 5.70 22.90
C ASP A 127 -5.83 4.47 23.75
N PRO A 128 -5.42 4.41 25.04
CA PRO A 128 -5.77 3.31 25.94
C PRO A 128 -7.28 3.08 26.09
N ALA A 129 -8.11 4.10 25.90
CA ALA A 129 -9.56 3.97 25.99
C ALA A 129 -10.15 3.00 24.95
N PHE A 130 -9.43 2.77 23.86
CA PHE A 130 -9.84 1.84 22.78
C PHE A 130 -9.18 0.47 22.86
N ASP A 131 -8.33 0.20 23.85
CA ASP A 131 -7.60 -1.07 23.95
C ASP A 131 -8.49 -2.29 23.94
N SER A 132 -9.62 -2.26 24.65
CA SER A 132 -10.55 -3.38 24.71
C SER A 132 -11.13 -3.73 23.33
N ASN A 133 -11.45 -2.73 22.53
CA ASN A 133 -12.10 -2.90 21.24
C ASN A 133 -11.10 -3.18 20.09
N LEU A 134 -9.84 -2.84 20.28
CA LEU A 134 -8.81 -2.98 19.26
C LEU A 134 -7.81 -4.08 19.61
N TRP A 135 -6.84 -3.80 20.48
CA TRP A 135 -5.77 -4.74 20.81
C TRP A 135 -6.30 -6.01 21.50
N THR A 136 -7.17 -5.86 22.51
CA THR A 136 -7.70 -7.01 23.25
C THR A 136 -8.61 -7.87 22.38
N SER A 137 -9.49 -7.25 21.59
CA SER A 137 -10.33 -7.98 20.63
C SER A 137 -9.49 -8.69 19.56
N CYS A 138 -8.44 -8.06 19.07
CA CYS A 138 -7.49 -8.70 18.13
C CYS A 138 -6.90 -9.96 18.77
N ILE A 139 -6.29 -9.82 19.95
CA ILE A 139 -5.56 -10.91 20.63
C ILE A 139 -6.50 -12.05 21.05
N GLN A 140 -7.65 -11.72 21.64
CA GLN A 140 -8.54 -12.73 22.22
C GLN A 140 -9.47 -13.40 21.21
N GLN A 141 -9.76 -12.74 20.08
CA GLN A 141 -10.75 -13.24 19.13
C GLN A 141 -10.16 -13.48 17.74
N LYS A 142 -9.54 -12.45 17.13
CA LYS A 142 -9.11 -12.51 15.74
C LYS A 142 -7.95 -13.45 15.50
N LEU A 143 -6.98 -13.50 16.43
CA LEU A 143 -5.87 -14.46 16.32
C LEU A 143 -6.38 -15.90 16.34
N GLY A 144 -7.25 -16.25 17.30
CA GLY A 144 -7.83 -17.59 17.39
C GLY A 144 -8.62 -17.99 16.16
N GLN A 145 -9.42 -17.07 15.58
CA GLN A 145 -10.15 -17.28 14.32
C GLN A 145 -9.21 -17.59 13.14
N ALA A 146 -8.03 -16.99 13.13
CA ALA A 146 -7.01 -17.22 12.10
C ALA A 146 -6.09 -18.43 12.42
N GLY A 147 -6.30 -19.12 13.55
CA GLY A 147 -5.43 -20.21 14.01
C GLY A 147 -4.01 -19.74 14.36
N ILE A 148 -3.90 -18.55 14.94
CA ILE A 148 -2.64 -17.93 15.36
C ILE A 148 -2.65 -17.80 16.89
N ARG A 149 -1.56 -18.22 17.54
CA ARG A 149 -1.33 -17.91 18.95
C ARG A 149 -0.57 -16.59 19.08
N LEU A 150 -0.63 -15.97 20.27
CA LEU A 150 0.04 -14.69 20.52
C LEU A 150 1.57 -14.75 20.29
N ASP A 151 2.21 -15.85 20.68
CA ASP A 151 3.64 -16.10 20.49
C ASP A 151 4.04 -16.39 19.03
N GLN A 152 3.08 -16.62 18.17
CA GLN A 152 3.25 -16.82 16.73
C GLN A 152 3.06 -15.53 15.91
N VAL A 153 2.66 -14.41 16.52
CA VAL A 153 2.58 -13.13 15.82
C VAL A 153 3.97 -12.56 15.62
N LEU A 154 4.52 -12.78 14.43
CA LEU A 154 5.89 -12.41 14.08
C LEU A 154 5.96 -11.16 13.20
N VAL A 155 4.89 -10.89 12.47
CA VAL A 155 4.81 -9.81 11.47
C VAL A 155 3.53 -9.00 11.67
N ILE A 156 3.63 -7.70 11.52
CA ILE A 156 2.48 -6.80 11.41
C ILE A 156 2.50 -6.14 10.03
N TYR A 157 1.37 -6.17 9.35
CA TYR A 157 1.05 -5.27 8.25
C TYR A 157 0.21 -4.12 8.79
N HIS A 158 0.77 -2.93 8.82
CA HIS A 158 0.14 -1.73 9.35
C HIS A 158 -0.15 -0.75 8.22
N LYS A 159 -1.42 -0.46 7.95
CA LYS A 159 -1.80 0.64 7.07
C LYS A 159 -2.30 1.79 7.92
N ALA A 160 -1.44 2.79 8.06
CA ALA A 160 -1.66 3.94 8.92
C ALA A 160 -2.29 5.13 8.19
N ALA A 161 -3.08 5.89 8.92
CA ALA A 161 -3.58 7.21 8.55
C ALA A 161 -4.09 7.93 9.80
N ASN A 162 -4.10 9.26 9.77
CA ASN A 162 -4.73 10.08 10.78
C ASN A 162 -6.24 10.21 10.57
N MET A 163 -6.97 10.40 11.66
CA MET A 163 -8.41 10.69 11.68
C MET A 163 -8.67 12.19 11.78
N PHE A 164 -7.91 12.88 12.62
CA PHE A 164 -8.10 14.30 12.90
C PHE A 164 -7.25 15.15 11.96
N THR A 165 -7.74 15.29 10.74
CA THR A 165 -7.04 15.89 9.59
C THR A 165 -7.62 17.25 9.18
N THR A 166 -8.40 17.88 10.07
CA THR A 166 -8.94 19.23 9.87
C THR A 166 -8.67 20.09 11.08
N GLY A 167 -8.48 21.37 10.85
CA GLY A 167 -8.36 22.40 11.87
C GLY A 167 -9.71 22.84 12.44
N SER A 168 -9.69 23.92 13.20
CA SER A 168 -10.87 24.51 13.81
C SER A 168 -11.97 24.83 12.78
N GLY A 169 -13.20 24.48 13.11
CA GLY A 169 -14.33 24.71 12.21
C GLY A 169 -14.36 23.78 10.97
N GLY A 170 -13.53 22.73 10.91
CA GLY A 170 -13.48 21.81 9.77
C GLY A 170 -12.70 22.33 8.58
N ALA A 171 -11.91 23.40 8.75
CA ALA A 171 -11.01 23.90 7.72
C ALA A 171 -9.90 22.88 7.40
N ALA A 172 -9.40 22.89 6.15
CA ALA A 172 -8.21 22.11 5.81
C ALA A 172 -7.00 22.54 6.66
N LEU A 173 -6.17 21.56 7.03
CA LEU A 173 -4.86 21.86 7.62
C LEU A 173 -3.95 22.53 6.56
N PRO A 174 -2.91 23.26 6.98
CA PRO A 174 -1.88 23.73 6.08
C PRO A 174 -1.23 22.53 5.36
N ALA A 175 -0.87 22.73 4.09
CA ALA A 175 -0.15 21.70 3.34
C ALA A 175 1.31 21.60 3.81
N TYR A 176 1.86 20.40 3.88
CA TYR A 176 3.30 20.19 4.14
C TYR A 176 4.15 20.93 3.07
N PRO A 177 5.28 21.58 3.44
CA PRO A 177 5.95 21.54 4.74
C PRO A 177 5.56 22.67 5.70
N ALA A 178 4.41 23.29 5.54
CA ALA A 178 4.00 24.37 6.42
C ALA A 178 3.78 23.88 7.86
N PRO A 179 4.16 24.66 8.89
CA PRO A 179 3.89 24.30 10.28
C PRO A 179 2.40 24.07 10.54
N GLY A 180 2.08 23.04 11.30
CA GLY A 180 0.70 22.66 11.61
C GLY A 180 0.04 21.80 10.52
N SER A 181 0.78 21.36 9.52
CA SER A 181 0.34 20.30 8.59
C SER A 181 0.10 18.98 9.32
N ASP A 182 -0.55 18.04 8.65
CA ASP A 182 -0.80 16.70 9.20
C ASP A 182 0.48 15.87 9.41
N PHE A 183 1.56 16.24 8.75
CA PHE A 183 2.84 15.55 8.80
C PHE A 183 3.35 15.34 10.24
N ASP A 184 3.41 16.42 11.05
CA ASP A 184 3.96 16.36 12.40
C ASP A 184 3.09 15.50 13.32
N ASN A 185 1.76 15.59 13.16
CA ASN A 185 0.82 14.76 13.90
C ASN A 185 0.98 13.28 13.56
N PHE A 186 1.19 12.97 12.28
CA PHE A 186 1.35 11.58 11.86
C PHE A 186 2.67 10.99 12.33
N VAL A 187 3.78 11.74 12.28
CA VAL A 187 5.07 11.33 12.87
C VAL A 187 4.95 11.05 14.36
N ALA A 188 4.27 11.90 15.10
CA ALA A 188 4.03 11.72 16.54
C ALA A 188 3.18 10.45 16.81
N ASN A 189 2.13 10.24 16.03
CA ASN A 189 1.25 9.08 16.16
C ASN A 189 1.97 7.77 15.80
N LEU A 190 2.83 7.75 14.79
CA LEU A 190 3.67 6.59 14.45
C LEU A 190 4.62 6.24 15.60
N THR A 191 5.21 7.24 16.25
CA THR A 191 6.07 7.05 17.42
C THR A 191 5.28 6.44 18.58
N ALA A 192 4.11 6.99 18.90
CA ALA A 192 3.25 6.47 19.96
C ALA A 192 2.73 5.05 19.65
N PHE A 193 2.41 4.76 18.40
CA PHE A 193 2.00 3.43 17.97
C PHE A 193 3.14 2.40 18.14
N SER A 194 4.33 2.74 17.68
CA SER A 194 5.49 1.84 17.75
C SER A 194 5.83 1.43 19.18
N ALA A 195 5.72 2.35 20.14
CA ALA A 195 5.93 2.08 21.56
C ALA A 195 4.93 1.07 22.16
N ARG A 196 3.78 0.84 21.52
CA ARG A 196 2.77 -0.12 21.99
C ARG A 196 2.93 -1.51 21.41
N VAL A 197 3.50 -1.61 20.22
CA VAL A 197 3.53 -2.85 19.42
C VAL A 197 4.16 -4.00 20.20
N LYS A 198 5.35 -3.81 20.76
CA LYS A 198 6.08 -4.86 21.47
C LYS A 198 5.35 -5.34 22.73
N ALA A 199 4.69 -4.43 23.43
CA ALA A 199 3.90 -4.78 24.62
C ALA A 199 2.65 -5.60 24.28
N LYS A 200 2.06 -5.39 23.10
CA LYS A 200 0.87 -6.10 22.63
C LYS A 200 1.22 -7.44 21.95
N PHE A 201 2.31 -7.49 21.22
CA PHE A 201 2.78 -8.66 20.49
C PHE A 201 4.26 -8.94 20.84
N PRO A 202 4.52 -9.65 21.96
CA PRO A 202 5.89 -9.85 22.46
C PRO A 202 6.83 -10.57 21.49
N ALA A 203 6.30 -11.43 20.61
CA ALA A 203 7.06 -12.20 19.65
C ALA A 203 7.32 -11.44 18.32
N VAL A 204 6.68 -10.29 18.09
CA VAL A 204 6.79 -9.57 16.83
C VAL A 204 8.24 -9.19 16.51
N ARG A 205 8.60 -9.34 15.24
CA ARG A 205 9.94 -9.07 14.69
C ARG A 205 9.95 -7.91 13.70
N ALA A 206 8.91 -7.84 12.87
CA ALA A 206 8.84 -6.87 11.78
C ALA A 206 7.47 -6.23 11.67
N VAL A 207 7.46 -4.93 11.37
CA VAL A 207 6.26 -4.16 11.00
C VAL A 207 6.46 -3.56 9.62
N TYR A 208 5.65 -4.00 8.68
CA TYR A 208 5.57 -3.42 7.34
C TYR A 208 4.45 -2.38 7.34
N THR A 209 4.83 -1.11 7.21
CA THR A 209 3.87 0.00 7.29
C THR A 209 3.62 0.61 5.93
N SER A 210 2.36 0.86 5.61
CA SER A 210 1.91 1.58 4.43
C SER A 210 1.14 2.84 4.84
N SER A 211 1.21 3.88 4.02
CA SER A 211 0.38 5.07 4.13
C SER A 211 -0.91 4.91 3.30
N ARG A 212 -1.58 6.00 3.02
CA ARG A 212 -2.85 5.98 2.28
C ARG A 212 -2.66 5.73 0.78
N SER A 213 -3.71 5.19 0.17
CA SER A 213 -3.90 5.23 -1.28
C SER A 213 -4.35 6.65 -1.72
N TYR A 214 -4.54 6.87 -3.03
CA TYR A 214 -4.91 8.15 -3.59
C TYR A 214 -6.20 8.72 -2.97
N GLY A 215 -6.14 9.97 -2.53
CA GLY A 215 -7.26 10.68 -1.91
C GLY A 215 -7.99 11.66 -2.83
N GLY A 216 -7.56 11.82 -4.08
CA GLY A 216 -8.08 12.87 -4.97
C GLY A 216 -9.54 12.69 -5.40
N PHE A 217 -10.14 11.55 -5.09
CA PHE A 217 -11.58 11.33 -5.34
C PHE A 217 -12.47 11.62 -4.12
N ALA A 218 -11.88 11.91 -2.96
CA ALA A 218 -12.64 12.20 -1.75
C ALA A 218 -13.41 13.51 -1.85
N GLY A 219 -14.71 13.45 -1.56
CA GLY A 219 -15.58 14.64 -1.54
C GLY A 219 -15.56 15.42 -0.23
N THR A 220 -14.79 14.96 0.78
CA THR A 220 -14.79 15.53 2.12
C THR A 220 -13.45 16.18 2.44
N VAL A 221 -13.48 17.40 2.98
CA VAL A 221 -12.30 18.08 3.51
C VAL A 221 -11.59 17.20 4.53
N GLY A 222 -10.25 17.16 4.48
CA GLY A 222 -9.44 16.34 5.36
C GLY A 222 -9.38 14.85 4.97
N ARG A 223 -9.91 14.47 3.79
CA ARG A 223 -9.78 13.10 3.25
C ARG A 223 -9.11 13.06 1.87
N GLY A 224 -8.99 14.20 1.22
CA GLY A 224 -8.45 14.36 -0.13
C GLY A 224 -6.94 14.55 -0.18
N GLU A 225 -6.48 14.98 -1.34
CA GLU A 225 -5.11 15.44 -1.50
C GLU A 225 -4.97 16.90 -0.99
N PRO A 226 -3.79 17.31 -0.51
CA PRO A 226 -2.51 16.59 -0.52
C PRO A 226 -2.30 15.59 0.64
N LEU A 227 -3.26 15.43 1.53
CA LEU A 227 -3.11 14.68 2.78
C LEU A 227 -2.58 13.25 2.59
N SER A 228 -3.14 12.50 1.62
CA SER A 228 -2.72 11.11 1.41
C SER A 228 -1.25 11.01 0.97
N TYR A 229 -0.78 11.98 0.20
CA TYR A 229 0.60 12.09 -0.20
C TYR A 229 1.49 12.52 0.97
N GLU A 230 1.08 13.50 1.76
CA GLU A 230 1.81 14.04 2.91
C GLU A 230 2.03 12.99 4.01
N GLU A 231 1.04 12.18 4.30
CA GLU A 231 1.20 11.06 5.24
C GLU A 231 2.26 10.06 4.75
N GLY A 232 2.43 9.90 3.44
CA GLY A 232 3.53 9.14 2.86
C GLY A 232 4.90 9.76 3.17
N HIS A 233 5.03 11.09 3.08
CA HIS A 233 6.25 11.80 3.48
C HIS A 233 6.55 11.66 4.97
N ALA A 234 5.54 11.79 5.81
CA ALA A 234 5.66 11.63 7.25
C ALA A 234 6.14 10.21 7.61
N LEU A 235 5.53 9.18 7.03
CA LEU A 235 5.96 7.79 7.21
C LEU A 235 7.40 7.58 6.73
N ASN A 236 7.76 8.11 5.58
CA ASN A 236 9.11 8.00 5.02
C ASN A 236 10.17 8.63 5.93
N SER A 237 9.88 9.81 6.48
CA SER A 237 10.74 10.50 7.44
C SER A 237 10.84 9.72 8.75
N TRP A 238 9.72 9.22 9.26
CA TRP A 238 9.69 8.45 10.49
C TRP A 238 10.49 7.15 10.37
N LEU A 239 10.32 6.39 9.29
CA LEU A 239 11.05 5.14 9.03
C LEU A 239 12.56 5.37 8.90
N ALA A 240 12.98 6.50 8.31
CA ALA A 240 14.39 6.85 8.22
C ALA A 240 15.03 7.07 9.59
N ALA A 241 14.28 7.64 10.55
CA ALA A 241 14.72 7.90 11.89
C ALA A 241 14.55 6.71 12.85
N HIS A 242 13.62 5.81 12.57
CA HIS A 242 13.22 4.69 13.45
C HIS A 242 13.21 3.35 12.72
N PRO A 243 14.35 2.87 12.21
CA PRO A 243 14.42 1.58 11.52
C PRO A 243 14.19 0.40 12.46
N ALA A 244 14.31 0.62 13.78
CA ALA A 244 13.96 -0.31 14.83
C ALA A 244 13.51 0.42 16.09
N VAL A 245 12.47 -0.12 16.76
CA VAL A 245 11.97 0.34 18.05
C VAL A 245 11.74 -0.87 18.94
N ASP A 246 12.29 -0.89 20.14
CA ASP A 246 12.18 -2.00 21.12
C ASP A 246 12.52 -3.39 20.54
N GLY A 247 13.51 -3.43 19.64
CA GLY A 247 13.92 -4.65 18.96
C GLY A 247 12.98 -5.16 17.88
N VAL A 248 11.99 -4.36 17.47
CA VAL A 248 11.12 -4.59 16.33
C VAL A 248 11.59 -3.75 15.16
N TRP A 249 11.81 -4.37 14.02
CA TRP A 249 12.16 -3.66 12.79
C TRP A 249 10.91 -3.02 12.16
N TYR A 250 11.07 -1.81 11.64
CA TYR A 250 10.04 -1.09 10.91
C TYR A 250 10.53 -0.75 9.51
N GLY A 251 9.69 -1.04 8.53
CA GLY A 251 10.00 -0.75 7.14
C GLY A 251 8.74 -0.51 6.30
N TRP A 252 8.98 -0.05 5.07
CA TRP A 252 7.90 0.10 4.12
C TRP A 252 7.24 -1.24 3.81
N GLY A 253 5.92 -1.30 3.97
CA GLY A 253 5.04 -2.19 3.25
C GLY A 253 4.97 -1.79 1.77
N PRO A 254 3.91 -2.12 1.04
CA PRO A 254 3.72 -1.53 -0.29
C PRO A 254 3.52 -0.01 -0.18
N TYR A 255 4.12 0.74 -1.10
CA TYR A 255 3.80 2.14 -1.28
C TYR A 255 2.49 2.24 -2.05
N LEU A 256 1.41 2.57 -1.36
CA LEU A 256 0.05 2.46 -1.91
C LEU A 256 -0.35 3.69 -2.72
N TRP A 257 0.22 4.86 -2.42
CA TRP A 257 -0.16 6.07 -3.13
C TRP A 257 0.23 5.99 -4.61
N ALA A 258 -0.68 6.41 -5.45
CA ALA A 258 -0.49 6.63 -6.88
C ALA A 258 -1.49 7.70 -7.32
N PRO A 259 -1.22 8.49 -8.36
CA PRO A 259 -2.18 9.46 -8.87
C PRO A 259 -3.36 8.80 -9.56
N ALA A 260 -4.30 9.59 -10.03
CA ALA A 260 -5.36 9.13 -10.90
C ALA A 260 -4.77 8.55 -12.20
N CYS A 261 -5.41 7.50 -12.74
CA CYS A 261 -4.96 6.88 -14.00
C CYS A 261 -5.02 7.88 -15.18
N THR A 262 -5.88 8.87 -15.11
CA THR A 262 -5.96 9.97 -16.08
C THR A 262 -4.67 10.79 -16.19
N ASP A 263 -3.84 10.76 -15.15
CA ASP A 263 -2.58 11.52 -15.12
C ASP A 263 -1.44 10.81 -15.87
N GLY A 264 -1.67 9.57 -16.34
CA GLY A 264 -0.70 8.79 -17.09
C GLY A 264 0.52 8.34 -16.28
N VAL A 265 0.46 8.41 -14.96
CA VAL A 265 1.54 8.04 -14.04
C VAL A 265 1.10 6.89 -13.15
N THR A 266 2.00 5.97 -12.88
CA THR A 266 1.78 4.86 -11.94
C THR A 266 2.78 4.92 -10.80
N ASN A 267 2.42 4.29 -9.67
CA ASN A 267 3.40 4.02 -8.64
C ASN A 267 4.38 2.91 -9.09
N ARG A 268 5.34 2.57 -8.24
CA ARG A 268 6.35 1.54 -8.51
C ARG A 268 5.80 0.13 -8.75
N SER A 269 4.57 -0.14 -8.32
CA SER A 269 3.88 -1.40 -8.59
C SER A 269 3.08 -1.38 -9.90
N GLY A 270 3.27 -0.35 -10.72
CA GLY A 270 2.51 -0.15 -11.95
C GLY A 270 1.03 0.16 -11.73
N THR A 271 0.67 0.66 -10.54
CA THR A 271 -0.71 0.94 -10.15
C THR A 271 -0.99 2.43 -10.25
N CYS A 272 -2.17 2.77 -10.77
CA CYS A 272 -2.85 4.04 -10.63
C CYS A 272 -4.29 3.80 -10.18
N TYR A 273 -5.03 4.83 -9.81
CA TYR A 273 -6.39 4.69 -9.33
C TYR A 273 -7.39 5.37 -10.24
N ASP A 274 -8.49 4.67 -10.52
CA ASP A 274 -9.67 5.22 -11.18
C ASP A 274 -10.75 5.56 -10.15
N ARG A 275 -11.69 6.41 -10.52
CA ARG A 275 -12.84 6.72 -9.66
C ARG A 275 -13.62 5.45 -9.29
N ALA A 276 -13.67 4.47 -10.18
CA ALA A 276 -14.34 3.18 -9.97
C ALA A 276 -13.66 2.28 -8.93
N ASP A 277 -12.40 2.56 -8.57
CA ASP A 277 -11.71 1.85 -7.49
C ASP A 277 -12.18 2.24 -6.09
N TYR A 278 -13.06 3.23 -6.02
CA TYR A 278 -13.63 3.75 -4.77
C TYR A 278 -15.16 3.70 -4.81
N VAL A 279 -15.77 3.48 -3.66
CA VAL A 279 -17.22 3.63 -3.50
C VAL A 279 -17.63 5.10 -3.59
N ALA A 280 -18.91 5.40 -3.40
CA ALA A 280 -19.47 6.73 -3.64
C ALA A 280 -18.76 7.89 -2.90
N ASP A 281 -18.21 7.63 -1.72
CA ASP A 281 -17.50 8.63 -0.90
C ASP A 281 -16.11 9.03 -1.44
N GLY A 282 -15.56 8.25 -2.38
CA GLY A 282 -14.23 8.48 -2.94
C GLY A 282 -13.08 8.21 -1.96
N VAL A 283 -13.35 7.58 -0.82
CA VAL A 283 -12.39 7.27 0.25
C VAL A 283 -12.23 5.76 0.44
N HIS A 284 -13.35 5.04 0.58
CA HIS A 284 -13.31 3.60 0.79
C HIS A 284 -13.13 2.87 -0.53
N PRO A 285 -12.26 1.82 -0.56
CA PRO A 285 -12.02 1.09 -1.80
C PRO A 285 -13.22 0.23 -2.19
N ALA A 286 -13.61 0.32 -3.46
CA ALA A 286 -14.49 -0.66 -4.12
C ALA A 286 -13.72 -1.99 -4.32
N PRO A 287 -14.37 -3.08 -4.73
CA PRO A 287 -13.69 -4.37 -4.94
C PRO A 287 -12.45 -4.30 -5.83
N SER A 288 -12.46 -3.49 -6.90
CA SER A 288 -11.28 -3.29 -7.76
C SER A 288 -10.13 -2.58 -7.03
N GLY A 289 -10.43 -1.57 -6.21
CA GLY A 289 -9.44 -0.90 -5.37
C GLY A 289 -8.86 -1.82 -4.30
N GLN A 290 -9.70 -2.64 -3.64
CA GLN A 290 -9.26 -3.65 -2.70
C GLN A 290 -8.29 -4.64 -3.37
N ALA A 291 -8.64 -5.13 -4.57
CA ALA A 291 -7.81 -6.04 -5.35
C ALA A 291 -6.45 -5.43 -5.73
N LYS A 292 -6.42 -4.15 -6.13
CA LYS A 292 -5.16 -3.43 -6.40
C LYS A 292 -4.25 -3.41 -5.18
N VAL A 293 -4.80 -3.08 -4.00
CA VAL A 293 -4.03 -3.01 -2.75
C VAL A 293 -3.59 -4.40 -2.29
N SER A 294 -4.47 -5.40 -2.33
CA SER A 294 -4.12 -6.79 -2.01
C SER A 294 -2.96 -7.31 -2.85
N ARG A 295 -2.96 -7.02 -4.15
CA ARG A 295 -1.86 -7.37 -5.03
C ARG A 295 -0.57 -6.68 -4.62
N MET A 296 -0.61 -5.38 -4.33
CA MET A 296 0.58 -4.64 -3.88
C MET A 296 1.13 -5.19 -2.55
N ILE A 297 0.26 -5.62 -1.62
CA ILE A 297 0.68 -6.27 -0.37
C ILE A 297 1.39 -7.59 -0.70
N HIS A 298 0.77 -8.44 -1.52
CA HIS A 298 1.35 -9.71 -1.94
C HIS A 298 2.70 -9.50 -2.64
N ASP A 299 2.77 -8.62 -3.62
CA ASP A 299 3.97 -8.36 -4.40
C ASP A 299 5.11 -7.79 -3.54
N ARG A 300 4.79 -6.99 -2.52
CA ARG A 300 5.79 -6.50 -1.58
C ARG A 300 6.30 -7.60 -0.66
N LEU A 301 5.42 -8.40 -0.10
CA LEU A 301 5.80 -9.42 0.87
C LEU A 301 6.48 -10.63 0.22
N ARG A 302 6.17 -10.95 -1.04
CA ARG A 302 6.85 -12.03 -1.78
C ARG A 302 8.33 -11.74 -2.08
N LEU A 303 8.85 -10.56 -1.77
CA LEU A 303 10.28 -10.27 -1.81
C LEU A 303 11.03 -10.92 -0.64
N HIS A 304 10.32 -11.42 0.37
CA HIS A 304 10.90 -11.97 1.59
C HIS A 304 10.79 -13.50 1.65
N ASP A 305 11.85 -14.16 2.08
CA ASP A 305 11.94 -15.63 2.14
C ASP A 305 10.86 -16.24 3.05
N TRP A 306 10.52 -15.55 4.14
CA TRP A 306 9.50 -16.05 5.06
C TRP A 306 8.10 -16.13 4.45
N TYR A 307 7.83 -15.33 3.42
CA TYR A 307 6.53 -15.27 2.77
C TYR A 307 6.44 -16.18 1.54
N ARG A 308 7.55 -16.43 0.85
CA ARG A 308 7.58 -17.31 -0.33
C ARG A 308 7.52 -18.78 0.08
N PRO A 309 6.97 -19.66 -0.76
CA PRO A 309 7.14 -21.10 -0.56
C PRO A 309 8.62 -21.47 -0.65
N ASN A 310 9.02 -22.44 0.18
CA ASN A 310 10.36 -22.98 0.17
C ASN A 310 10.59 -23.83 -1.08
#